data_54c5decd9f77f20236d7313c8293b3a4
#
_entry.id   54c5decd9f77f20236d7313c8293b3a4
#
_cell.length_a   1.000
_cell.length_b   1.000
_cell.length_c   1.000
_cell.angle_alpha   90.00
_cell.angle_beta   90.00
_cell.angle_gamma   90.00
#
_symmetry.space_group_name_H-M   'P 1'
#
loop_
_entity.id
_entity.type
_entity.pdbx_description
1 polymer ?
#
loop_
_entity_poly.entity_id
_entity_poly.type
_entity_poly.pdbx_seq_one_letter_code
_entity_poly.pdbx_strand_id
1 'polypeptide(L)'
;KHWIYSDGGLVAVNNGSGGGGGDDDANQLPEYGLHLSGSTVYPYSETVPVCFIFVTAGQSNARGYCPDADQTIVAATPIYPDNAFMLSGGVRRTGTRSTTLVPLVEAVSGTDKETAASGLANTFIRDMAAATGVMPRTLSIVCAQSGQAYEYQKRGNAVYQYMLDSIEDCVTACKARGWLPIVLCVDWMQGESDEDWSGLREGMYEARLHQYQRQVISDIMGRTGQSEPPIIAITQLGYVNDGHGAFTGQYARLASTRLHGKEQFRLVNCLYQYDFISDGLHLTCAGQNRRGAAVARAVIQEWFTSGWYGMVPTGFVWNSPTQIQINIPSYTNLTIDTTTINTDGLANYGFSYTDESGAPPAISSVAISPDGKAVLINLAAAPSGRFGRVSYATVENPLQSGATVKPSGKTLGARGCVRSSAGIAWVYDTSVTLYDWLPAFRINVF
;
A
#
# COMPACT_ATOMS: atom_id res chain seq x y z
N LYS A 1 9.91 -16.95 8.76
CA LYS A 1 10.52 -15.88 9.57
C LYS A 1 9.83 -15.88 10.92
N HIS A 2 10.58 -15.99 12.01
CA HIS A 2 10.04 -15.83 13.37
C HIS A 2 10.69 -14.60 13.99
N TRP A 3 9.87 -13.75 14.58
CA TRP A 3 10.33 -12.62 15.36
C TRP A 3 10.13 -12.96 16.84
N ILE A 4 11.15 -12.77 17.66
CA ILE A 4 11.07 -13.02 19.10
C ILE A 4 11.30 -11.71 19.82
N TYR A 5 10.46 -11.45 20.83
CA TYR A 5 10.66 -10.37 21.76
C TYR A 5 11.48 -10.86 22.96
N SER A 6 12.55 -10.14 23.26
CA SER A 6 13.27 -10.28 24.52
C SER A 6 13.50 -8.88 25.12
N ASP A 7 13.79 -8.81 26.40
CA ASP A 7 13.85 -7.60 27.22
C ASP A 7 14.33 -6.32 26.51
N GLY A 8 13.40 -5.59 25.87
CA GLY A 8 13.65 -4.28 25.30
C GLY A 8 13.64 -4.15 23.77
N GLY A 9 13.40 -5.22 22.99
CA GLY A 9 13.35 -5.08 21.52
C GLY A 9 12.84 -6.29 20.76
N LEU A 10 12.44 -6.06 19.51
CA LEU A 10 12.06 -7.08 18.55
C LEU A 10 13.31 -7.66 17.89
N VAL A 11 13.47 -8.97 17.91
CA VAL A 11 14.61 -9.68 17.30
C VAL A 11 14.11 -10.61 16.19
N ALA A 12 14.67 -10.50 14.98
CA ALA A 12 14.38 -11.42 13.90
C ALA A 12 15.16 -12.72 14.07
N VAL A 13 14.46 -13.85 14.09
CA VAL A 13 15.08 -15.18 14.11
C VAL A 13 14.85 -15.87 12.78
N ASN A 14 15.92 -16.24 12.11
CA ASN A 14 15.84 -17.00 10.86
C ASN A 14 15.99 -18.49 11.21
N ASN A 15 14.93 -19.27 11.09
CA ASN A 15 15.04 -20.72 11.15
C ASN A 15 15.65 -21.21 9.83
N GLY A 16 16.99 -21.27 9.79
CA GLY A 16 17.69 -21.93 8.70
C GLY A 16 17.34 -23.40 8.68
N SER A 17 16.73 -23.89 7.62
CA SER A 17 16.65 -25.31 7.30
C SER A 17 18.02 -25.78 6.85
N GLY A 18 18.88 -26.12 7.79
CA GLY A 18 20.15 -26.79 7.57
C GLY A 18 20.14 -28.14 8.23
N GLY A 19 20.17 -29.20 7.44
CA GLY A 19 20.14 -30.56 7.94
C GLY A 19 21.44 -30.99 8.66
N GLY A 20 21.30 -31.78 9.69
CA GLY A 20 22.23 -32.82 10.09
C GLY A 20 23.14 -32.53 11.29
N GLY A 21 22.89 -33.23 12.38
CA GLY A 21 23.88 -33.49 13.45
C GLY A 21 23.37 -33.09 14.83
N GLY A 22 22.98 -34.09 15.62
CA GLY A 22 22.41 -33.95 16.94
C GLY A 22 23.29 -33.20 17.91
N ASP A 23 22.63 -32.48 18.78
CA ASP A 23 22.73 -32.59 20.20
C ASP A 23 21.68 -31.68 20.86
N ASP A 24 21.18 -32.16 21.98
CA ASP A 24 20.13 -31.59 22.79
C ASP A 24 20.50 -30.21 23.37
N ASP A 25 20.11 -29.14 22.67
CA ASP A 25 19.99 -27.80 23.24
C ASP A 25 18.87 -26.99 22.48
N ALA A 26 17.73 -27.64 22.25
CA ALA A 26 16.59 -27.04 21.58
C ALA A 26 15.87 -25.94 22.40
N ASN A 27 16.38 -25.55 23.57
CA ASN A 27 15.79 -24.55 24.45
C ASN A 27 16.68 -23.34 24.77
N GLN A 28 17.85 -23.26 24.20
CA GLN A 28 18.61 -22.00 24.26
C GLN A 28 18.30 -21.21 22.99
N LEU A 29 17.58 -20.10 23.14
CA LEU A 29 17.54 -19.06 22.14
C LEU A 29 19.00 -18.69 21.81
N PRO A 30 19.37 -18.58 20.53
CA PRO A 30 20.70 -18.12 20.21
C PRO A 30 20.90 -16.76 20.89
N GLU A 31 21.83 -16.69 21.80
CA GLU A 31 22.25 -15.46 22.48
C GLU A 31 22.76 -14.38 21.53
N TYR A 32 22.68 -14.62 20.20
CA TYR A 32 23.41 -13.88 19.19
C TYR A 32 22.54 -13.51 17.99
N GLY A 33 22.35 -12.28 17.86
CA GLY A 33 22.27 -11.42 16.71
C GLY A 33 21.52 -11.81 15.46
N LEU A 34 21.06 -10.78 14.80
CA LEU A 34 20.54 -10.77 13.43
C LEU A 34 21.61 -11.24 12.44
N HIS A 35 21.29 -12.20 11.58
CA HIS A 35 22.07 -12.46 10.39
C HIS A 35 21.81 -11.35 9.37
N LEU A 36 22.81 -10.52 9.14
CA LEU A 36 22.84 -9.60 8.02
C LEU A 36 23.47 -10.30 6.81
N SER A 37 23.02 -9.95 5.62
CA SER A 37 23.48 -10.55 4.36
C SER A 37 25.02 -10.57 4.27
N GLY A 38 25.59 -11.71 3.91
CA GLY A 38 27.04 -11.87 3.84
C GLY A 38 27.69 -12.49 5.07
N SER A 39 26.97 -13.27 5.87
CA SER A 39 27.50 -14.03 7.01
C SER A 39 28.16 -13.20 8.14
N THR A 40 27.84 -11.92 8.26
CA THR A 40 28.28 -11.16 9.42
C THR A 40 27.32 -11.40 10.58
N VAL A 41 27.67 -12.30 11.48
CA VAL A 41 27.02 -12.46 12.78
C VAL A 41 27.54 -11.33 13.66
N TYR A 42 26.66 -10.47 14.14
CA TYR A 42 27.03 -9.54 15.21
C TYR A 42 26.89 -10.30 16.53
N PRO A 43 28.00 -10.58 17.23
CA PRO A 43 27.95 -11.21 18.53
C PRO A 43 27.55 -10.16 19.56
N TYR A 44 26.27 -10.01 19.78
CA TYR A 44 25.80 -9.21 20.90
C TYR A 44 25.34 -10.15 22.00
N SER A 45 25.93 -10.01 23.16
CA SER A 45 25.48 -10.64 24.40
C SER A 45 24.21 -10.02 24.97
N GLU A 46 23.67 -8.97 24.30
CA GLU A 46 22.45 -8.25 24.65
C GLU A 46 21.60 -8.03 23.39
N THR A 47 20.27 -8.06 23.54
CA THR A 47 19.31 -7.77 22.49
C THR A 47 19.46 -6.33 22.00
N VAL A 48 19.80 -6.15 20.73
CA VAL A 48 19.91 -4.82 20.12
C VAL A 48 18.51 -4.30 19.81
N PRO A 49 18.10 -3.14 20.37
CA PRO A 49 16.80 -2.56 20.05
C PRO A 49 16.69 -2.22 18.56
N VAL A 50 15.58 -2.59 17.94
CA VAL A 50 15.32 -2.31 16.53
C VAL A 50 14.53 -1.01 16.38
N CYS A 51 14.89 -0.22 15.36
CA CYS A 51 14.08 0.90 14.87
C CYS A 51 13.63 0.61 13.44
N PHE A 52 12.31 0.53 13.23
CA PHE A 52 11.73 0.31 11.91
C PHE A 52 11.61 1.63 11.16
N ILE A 53 12.16 1.67 9.95
CA ILE A 53 12.13 2.86 9.10
C ILE A 53 11.04 2.67 8.04
N PHE A 54 10.18 3.67 7.91
CA PHE A 54 9.16 3.78 6.87
C PHE A 54 9.51 4.89 5.91
N VAL A 55 9.56 4.55 4.64
CA VAL A 55 9.86 5.48 3.55
C VAL A 55 8.61 5.66 2.72
N THR A 56 8.07 6.87 2.61
CA THR A 56 7.01 7.19 1.64
C THR A 56 7.64 7.90 0.45
N ALA A 57 7.38 7.42 -0.75
CA ALA A 57 7.89 7.96 -2.01
C ALA A 57 6.77 8.11 -3.04
N GLY A 58 6.91 9.05 -3.96
CA GLY A 58 5.91 9.27 -4.99
C GLY A 58 5.65 10.74 -5.32
N GLN A 59 4.39 11.08 -5.61
CA GLN A 59 4.02 12.44 -6.02
C GLN A 59 3.09 13.15 -5.00
N SER A 60 2.16 13.96 -5.44
CA SER A 60 1.37 14.84 -4.58
C SER A 60 0.59 14.12 -3.48
N ASN A 61 -0.02 12.97 -3.77
CA ASN A 61 -0.70 12.15 -2.77
C ASN A 61 0.27 11.48 -1.78
N ALA A 62 1.53 11.23 -2.15
CA ALA A 62 2.56 10.83 -1.20
C ALA A 62 3.02 11.99 -0.33
N ARG A 63 3.14 13.19 -0.93
CA ARG A 63 3.58 14.40 -0.27
C ARG A 63 2.56 15.00 0.70
N GLY A 64 1.27 14.62 0.56
CA GLY A 64 0.18 15.14 1.37
C GLY A 64 -0.33 16.49 0.88
N TYR A 65 -0.32 16.72 -0.44
CA TYR A 65 -0.91 17.91 -1.04
C TYR A 65 -2.39 18.01 -0.70
N CYS A 66 -2.78 19.11 -0.07
CA CYS A 66 -4.15 19.36 0.39
C CYS A 66 -4.36 20.87 0.61
N PRO A 67 -4.63 21.65 -0.45
CA PRO A 67 -4.76 23.11 -0.37
C PRO A 67 -6.06 23.57 0.31
N ASP A 68 -7.10 22.72 0.39
CA ASP A 68 -8.41 23.11 0.89
C ASP A 68 -8.34 23.61 2.33
N ALA A 69 -8.83 24.83 2.57
CA ALA A 69 -8.69 25.52 3.85
C ALA A 69 -9.45 24.85 5.01
N ASP A 70 -10.53 24.13 4.71
CA ASP A 70 -11.35 23.37 5.66
C ASP A 70 -10.69 22.08 6.17
N GLN A 71 -9.60 21.64 5.53
CA GLN A 71 -8.90 20.44 5.91
C GLN A 71 -7.94 20.67 7.07
N THR A 72 -8.16 19.92 8.15
CA THR A 72 -7.33 19.96 9.36
C THR A 72 -6.39 18.79 9.42
N ILE A 73 -5.14 19.04 9.83
CA ILE A 73 -4.15 17.99 10.12
C ILE A 73 -4.67 17.10 11.24
N VAL A 74 -4.63 15.78 11.03
CA VAL A 74 -5.03 14.78 12.03
C VAL A 74 -3.94 14.58 13.07
N ALA A 75 -2.68 14.48 12.63
CA ALA A 75 -1.54 14.15 13.47
C ALA A 75 -0.72 15.39 13.87
N ALA A 76 -1.39 16.46 14.29
CA ALA A 76 -0.73 17.68 14.74
C ALA A 76 -0.01 17.51 16.10
N THR A 77 -0.37 16.48 16.87
CA THR A 77 0.27 16.11 18.13
C THR A 77 0.71 14.66 18.10
N PRO A 78 1.84 14.31 18.76
CA PRO A 78 2.34 12.94 18.75
C PRO A 78 1.47 12.03 19.63
N ILE A 79 1.11 10.82 19.14
CA ILE A 79 0.44 9.79 19.97
C ILE A 79 1.48 9.02 20.78
N TYR A 80 2.60 8.66 20.15
CA TYR A 80 3.69 7.88 20.75
C TYR A 80 5.02 8.65 20.68
N PRO A 81 5.21 9.71 21.52
CA PRO A 81 6.36 10.62 21.41
C PRO A 81 7.71 9.95 21.61
N ASP A 82 7.75 8.83 22.34
CA ASP A 82 8.97 8.10 22.65
C ASP A 82 9.23 6.90 21.71
N ASN A 83 8.31 6.65 20.74
CA ASN A 83 8.38 5.49 19.86
C ASN A 83 8.21 5.85 18.38
N ALA A 84 7.43 6.87 18.04
CA ALA A 84 7.25 7.36 16.68
C ALA A 84 8.10 8.60 16.44
N PHE A 85 9.07 8.50 15.53
CA PHE A 85 10.04 9.56 15.27
C PHE A 85 10.00 10.03 13.81
N MET A 86 10.48 11.26 13.63
CA MET A 86 10.93 11.83 12.36
C MET A 86 12.27 12.54 12.57
N LEU A 87 12.95 12.86 11.48
CA LEU A 87 14.14 13.71 11.55
C LEU A 87 13.73 15.18 11.79
N SER A 88 14.53 15.94 12.53
CA SER A 88 14.28 17.37 12.70
C SER A 88 14.20 18.09 11.35
N GLY A 89 13.32 19.08 11.25
CA GLY A 89 12.97 19.72 9.98
C GLY A 89 11.72 19.14 9.33
N GLY A 90 11.09 18.13 9.97
CA GLY A 90 9.80 17.57 9.56
C GLY A 90 9.89 16.27 8.76
N VAL A 91 8.73 15.63 8.58
CA VAL A 91 8.63 14.32 7.92
C VAL A 91 8.97 14.41 6.43
N ARG A 92 8.64 15.54 5.76
CA ARG A 92 8.91 15.76 4.32
C ARG A 92 10.38 16.17 4.11
N ARG A 93 11.08 15.39 3.30
CA ARG A 93 12.52 15.57 3.04
C ARG A 93 12.75 16.20 1.67
N THR A 94 13.50 17.31 1.66
CA THR A 94 13.77 18.11 0.47
C THR A 94 15.26 18.43 0.30
N GLY A 95 16.12 17.51 0.75
CA GLY A 95 17.59 17.66 0.67
C GLY A 95 18.25 18.25 1.92
N THR A 96 17.50 18.75 2.90
CA THR A 96 18.08 19.18 4.19
C THR A 96 18.49 17.97 5.01
N ARG A 97 19.76 17.87 5.38
CA ARG A 97 20.32 16.79 6.21
C ARG A 97 20.04 17.03 7.70
N SER A 98 19.71 16.00 8.42
CA SER A 98 19.60 16.00 9.88
C SER A 98 19.61 14.59 10.42
N THR A 99 20.32 14.36 11.53
CA THR A 99 20.33 13.12 12.30
C THR A 99 19.66 13.24 13.67
N THR A 100 19.03 14.40 13.93
CA THR A 100 18.30 14.64 15.18
C THR A 100 16.90 14.07 15.08
N LEU A 101 16.56 13.14 15.98
CA LEU A 101 15.22 12.59 16.10
C LEU A 101 14.33 13.49 16.95
N VAL A 102 13.12 13.69 16.48
CA VAL A 102 12.03 14.37 17.19
C VAL A 102 10.76 13.53 17.08
N PRO A 103 9.77 13.70 17.99
CA PRO A 103 8.49 13.01 17.87
C PRO A 103 7.82 13.25 16.52
N LEU A 104 7.21 12.22 15.95
CA LEU A 104 6.52 12.29 14.68
C LEU A 104 5.23 13.10 14.79
N VAL A 105 5.15 14.18 14.05
CA VAL A 105 3.96 15.00 13.86
C VAL A 105 3.87 15.46 12.41
N GLU A 106 2.67 15.76 11.97
CA GLU A 106 2.44 16.42 10.68
C GLU A 106 2.33 17.93 10.88
N ALA A 107 2.76 18.67 9.88
CA ALA A 107 2.72 20.12 9.89
C ALA A 107 2.39 20.68 8.51
N VAL A 108 1.75 21.84 8.47
CA VAL A 108 1.50 22.59 7.24
C VAL A 108 2.82 23.04 6.63
N SER A 109 3.01 22.77 5.35
CA SER A 109 4.15 23.25 4.55
C SER A 109 3.63 23.74 3.20
N GLY A 110 3.29 25.03 3.12
CA GLY A 110 2.59 25.58 1.97
C GLY A 110 1.21 24.97 1.79
N THR A 111 1.00 24.28 0.68
CA THR A 111 -0.24 23.53 0.39
C THR A 111 -0.25 22.09 0.89
N ASP A 112 0.88 21.60 1.38
CA ASP A 112 0.99 20.23 1.92
C ASP A 112 0.58 20.21 3.40
N LYS A 113 -0.20 19.21 3.81
CA LYS A 113 -0.71 19.07 5.18
C LYS A 113 -0.39 17.70 5.76
N GLU A 114 -1.30 16.75 5.70
CA GLU A 114 -1.17 15.39 6.24
C GLU A 114 -0.51 14.46 5.22
N THR A 115 0.40 13.60 5.68
CA THR A 115 0.94 12.48 4.87
C THR A 115 0.43 11.14 5.42
N ALA A 116 0.79 10.04 4.76
CA ALA A 116 0.52 8.71 5.29
C ALA A 116 1.43 8.31 6.48
N ALA A 117 2.52 9.03 6.69
CA ALA A 117 3.58 8.64 7.62
C ALA A 117 3.09 8.45 9.05
N SER A 118 2.28 9.37 9.56
CA SER A 118 1.75 9.30 10.92
C SER A 118 0.71 8.19 11.10
N GLY A 119 -0.17 7.98 10.11
CA GLY A 119 -1.11 6.87 10.11
C GLY A 119 -0.40 5.51 10.09
N LEU A 120 0.65 5.39 9.28
CA LEU A 120 1.47 4.19 9.16
C LEU A 120 2.21 3.90 10.48
N ALA A 121 2.98 4.85 10.99
CA ALA A 121 3.79 4.64 12.19
C ALA A 121 2.95 4.34 13.43
N ASN A 122 1.91 5.15 13.69
CA ASN A 122 1.12 5.01 14.91
C ASN A 122 0.22 3.76 14.89
N THR A 123 -0.32 3.37 13.73
CA THR A 123 -1.04 2.10 13.60
C THR A 123 -0.11 0.91 13.79
N PHE A 124 1.09 0.95 13.20
CA PHE A 124 2.09 -0.09 13.36
C PHE A 124 2.48 -0.27 14.84
N ILE A 125 2.75 0.82 15.55
CA ILE A 125 3.12 0.77 16.97
C ILE A 125 1.98 0.18 17.80
N ARG A 126 0.75 0.66 17.63
CA ARG A 126 -0.42 0.15 18.35
C ARG A 126 -0.63 -1.34 18.15
N ASP A 127 -0.65 -1.79 16.90
CA ASP A 127 -1.03 -3.15 16.57
C ASP A 127 0.09 -4.14 16.94
N MET A 128 1.35 -3.75 16.76
CA MET A 128 2.48 -4.55 17.22
C MET A 128 2.54 -4.62 18.74
N ALA A 129 2.30 -3.52 19.45
CA ALA A 129 2.24 -3.53 20.92
C ALA A 129 1.09 -4.40 21.44
N ALA A 130 -0.07 -4.36 20.79
CA ALA A 130 -1.20 -5.22 21.14
C ALA A 130 -0.91 -6.72 20.90
N ALA A 131 -0.20 -7.03 19.81
CA ALA A 131 0.14 -8.41 19.48
C ALA A 131 1.27 -9.02 20.32
N THR A 132 2.17 -8.18 20.82
CA THR A 132 3.47 -8.64 21.36
C THR A 132 3.76 -8.16 22.79
N GLY A 133 3.01 -7.20 23.29
CA GLY A 133 3.23 -6.56 24.59
C GLY A 133 4.38 -5.54 24.62
N VAL A 134 5.07 -5.31 23.49
CA VAL A 134 6.22 -4.40 23.41
C VAL A 134 5.98 -3.33 22.36
N MET A 135 6.23 -2.07 22.70
CA MET A 135 6.10 -0.94 21.78
C MET A 135 7.34 -0.81 20.89
N PRO A 136 7.20 -1.04 19.59
CA PRO A 136 8.32 -0.87 18.65
C PRO A 136 8.66 0.62 18.49
N ARG A 137 9.91 0.88 18.02
CA ARG A 137 10.33 2.21 17.58
C ARG A 137 10.19 2.32 16.08
N THR A 138 9.69 3.46 15.62
CA THR A 138 9.55 3.76 14.19
C THR A 138 10.17 5.10 13.85
N LEU A 139 10.67 5.22 12.63
CA LEU A 139 11.21 6.45 12.08
C LEU A 139 10.66 6.63 10.66
N SER A 140 9.96 7.72 10.41
CA SER A 140 9.25 7.97 9.15
C SER A 140 9.87 9.12 8.36
N ILE A 141 10.02 8.92 7.04
CA ILE A 141 10.43 9.95 6.09
C ILE A 141 9.52 9.92 4.86
N VAL A 142 9.26 11.11 4.29
CA VAL A 142 8.49 11.29 3.06
C VAL A 142 9.36 12.01 2.03
N CYS A 143 9.65 11.33 0.92
CA CYS A 143 10.47 11.82 -0.18
C CYS A 143 9.65 11.79 -1.46
N ALA A 144 8.90 12.84 -1.71
CA ALA A 144 7.93 12.93 -2.79
C ALA A 144 7.92 14.31 -3.43
N GLN A 145 7.57 14.40 -4.71
CA GLN A 145 7.44 15.64 -5.43
C GLN A 145 6.15 15.69 -6.24
N SER A 146 5.32 16.68 -5.96
CA SER A 146 4.02 16.87 -6.60
C SER A 146 4.12 17.07 -8.12
N GLY A 147 3.13 16.53 -8.85
CA GLY A 147 3.00 16.70 -10.30
C GLY A 147 4.07 16.00 -11.15
N GLN A 148 4.83 15.07 -10.59
CA GLN A 148 5.95 14.45 -11.28
C GLN A 148 5.67 13.00 -11.67
N ALA A 149 5.87 12.69 -12.95
CA ALA A 149 5.85 11.33 -13.48
C ALA A 149 7.04 10.50 -12.96
N TYR A 150 6.99 9.19 -13.19
CA TYR A 150 8.05 8.23 -12.81
C TYR A 150 9.46 8.71 -13.22
N GLU A 151 9.60 9.31 -14.40
CA GLU A 151 10.89 9.77 -14.90
C GLU A 151 11.63 10.73 -13.95
N TYR A 152 10.90 11.45 -13.10
CA TYR A 152 11.46 12.36 -12.09
C TYR A 152 11.69 11.69 -10.73
N GLN A 153 11.13 10.49 -10.51
CA GLN A 153 11.22 9.74 -9.26
C GLN A 153 12.32 8.66 -9.27
N LYS A 154 12.85 8.31 -10.43
CA LYS A 154 13.82 7.24 -10.62
C LYS A 154 15.23 7.61 -10.16
N ARG A 155 16.09 6.61 -10.01
CA ARG A 155 17.52 6.77 -9.69
C ARG A 155 18.18 7.75 -10.66
N GLY A 156 19.01 8.66 -10.10
CA GLY A 156 19.69 9.73 -10.84
C GLY A 156 19.00 11.09 -10.74
N ASN A 157 17.80 11.16 -10.18
CA ASN A 157 17.10 12.42 -9.95
C ASN A 157 17.20 12.89 -8.50
N ALA A 158 16.98 14.18 -8.27
CA ALA A 158 17.14 14.80 -6.96
C ALA A 158 16.24 14.18 -5.88
N VAL A 159 14.97 13.90 -6.19
CA VAL A 159 14.02 13.30 -5.23
C VAL A 159 14.48 11.93 -4.77
N TYR A 160 14.97 11.10 -5.69
CA TYR A 160 15.54 9.80 -5.37
C TYR A 160 16.79 9.96 -4.48
N GLN A 161 17.67 10.92 -4.79
CA GLN A 161 18.85 11.18 -3.98
C GLN A 161 18.47 11.69 -2.58
N TYR A 162 17.48 12.59 -2.44
CA TYR A 162 16.96 13.02 -1.14
C TYR A 162 16.44 11.88 -0.30
N MET A 163 15.80 10.89 -0.92
CA MET A 163 15.36 9.68 -0.24
C MET A 163 16.56 8.89 0.31
N LEU A 164 17.59 8.67 -0.51
CA LEU A 164 18.78 7.93 -0.10
C LEU A 164 19.56 8.65 1.02
N ASP A 165 19.71 9.95 0.91
CA ASP A 165 20.37 10.80 1.91
C ASP A 165 19.59 10.78 3.23
N SER A 166 18.26 10.82 3.16
CA SER A 166 17.41 10.76 4.35
C SER A 166 17.46 9.37 5.01
N ILE A 167 17.53 8.29 4.24
CA ILE A 167 17.73 6.94 4.77
C ILE A 167 19.10 6.85 5.50
N GLU A 168 20.16 7.42 4.93
CA GLU A 168 21.46 7.47 5.57
C GLU A 168 21.44 8.27 6.88
N ASP A 169 20.73 9.41 6.91
CA ASP A 169 20.49 10.19 8.12
C ASP A 169 19.74 9.37 9.19
N CYS A 170 18.70 8.63 8.79
CA CYS A 170 17.97 7.70 9.67
C CYS A 170 18.89 6.62 10.24
N VAL A 171 19.69 5.98 9.40
CA VAL A 171 20.66 4.95 9.81
C VAL A 171 21.66 5.52 10.83
N THR A 172 22.19 6.72 10.54
CA THR A 172 23.13 7.41 11.44
C THR A 172 22.47 7.73 12.79
N ALA A 173 21.25 8.26 12.76
CA ALA A 173 20.50 8.58 13.97
C ALA A 173 20.16 7.36 14.83
N CYS A 174 19.83 6.24 14.20
CA CYS A 174 19.59 4.96 14.88
C CYS A 174 20.86 4.42 15.52
N LYS A 175 21.94 4.31 14.75
CA LYS A 175 23.24 3.79 15.22
C LYS A 175 23.80 4.62 16.38
N ALA A 176 23.65 5.95 16.36
CA ALA A 176 24.07 6.82 17.47
C ALA A 176 23.33 6.55 18.78
N ARG A 177 22.19 5.83 18.73
CA ARG A 177 21.38 5.40 19.89
C ARG A 177 21.54 3.91 20.23
N GLY A 178 22.43 3.21 19.55
CA GLY A 178 22.57 1.77 19.67
C GLY A 178 21.39 0.98 19.09
N TRP A 179 20.61 1.56 18.17
CA TRP A 179 19.47 0.91 17.53
C TRP A 179 19.85 0.33 16.18
N LEU A 180 19.30 -0.84 15.86
CA LEU A 180 19.41 -1.47 14.55
C LEU A 180 18.38 -0.87 13.59
N PRO A 181 18.80 -0.18 12.50
CA PRO A 181 17.88 0.36 11.51
C PRO A 181 17.42 -0.73 10.55
N ILE A 182 16.10 -0.88 10.38
CA ILE A 182 15.50 -1.79 9.39
C ILE A 182 14.43 -1.04 8.62
N VAL A 183 14.60 -0.91 7.31
CA VAL A 183 13.56 -0.39 6.41
C VAL A 183 12.58 -1.53 6.09
N LEU A 184 11.33 -1.42 6.55
CA LEU A 184 10.30 -2.44 6.30
C LEU A 184 9.62 -2.27 4.95
N CYS A 185 9.35 -1.03 4.55
CA CYS A 185 8.69 -0.75 3.28
C CYS A 185 9.10 0.57 2.67
N VAL A 186 8.95 0.63 1.35
CA VAL A 186 8.78 1.87 0.58
C VAL A 186 7.30 1.95 0.21
N ASP A 187 6.56 2.86 0.85
CA ASP A 187 5.18 3.21 0.53
C ASP A 187 5.18 4.04 -0.77
N TRP A 188 4.84 3.40 -1.88
CA TRP A 188 4.85 3.99 -3.20
C TRP A 188 3.47 4.51 -3.59
N MET A 189 3.34 5.83 -3.68
CA MET A 189 2.12 6.53 -4.08
C MET A 189 2.42 7.47 -5.25
N GLN A 190 2.40 6.93 -6.47
CA GLN A 190 2.71 7.63 -7.71
C GLN A 190 2.00 6.96 -8.89
N GLY A 191 1.73 7.70 -9.95
CA GLY A 191 1.23 7.18 -11.22
C GLY A 191 0.20 8.08 -11.89
N GLU A 192 -0.38 9.05 -11.17
CA GLU A 192 -1.39 9.95 -11.74
C GLU A 192 -0.81 10.75 -12.92
N SER A 193 0.42 11.27 -12.76
CA SER A 193 1.11 11.99 -13.84
C SER A 193 1.55 11.08 -14.99
N ASP A 194 1.73 9.77 -14.75
CA ASP A 194 1.98 8.79 -15.82
C ASP A 194 0.69 8.43 -16.56
N GLU A 195 -0.45 8.32 -15.86
CA GLU A 195 -1.76 8.13 -16.52
C GLU A 195 -2.12 9.31 -17.43
N ASP A 196 -1.68 10.52 -17.11
CA ASP A 196 -1.88 11.70 -17.96
C ASP A 196 -1.02 11.67 -19.24
N TRP A 197 -0.04 10.78 -19.34
CA TRP A 197 0.82 10.72 -20.50
C TRP A 197 0.21 9.87 -21.62
N SER A 198 -0.10 10.50 -22.76
CA SER A 198 -0.69 9.83 -23.94
C SER A 198 0.17 8.72 -24.54
N GLY A 199 1.45 8.70 -24.23
CA GLY A 199 2.40 7.66 -24.66
C GLY A 199 2.44 6.41 -23.78
N LEU A 200 1.77 6.41 -22.61
CA LEU A 200 1.74 5.24 -21.74
C LEU A 200 1.04 4.06 -22.43
N ARG A 201 1.61 2.88 -22.32
CA ARG A 201 1.06 1.63 -22.85
C ARG A 201 1.08 0.55 -21.78
N GLU A 202 0.27 -0.49 -22.00
CA GLU A 202 0.23 -1.65 -21.11
C GLU A 202 1.63 -2.24 -20.92
N GLY A 203 1.98 -2.58 -19.67
CA GLY A 203 3.28 -3.12 -19.30
C GLY A 203 4.41 -2.09 -19.13
N MET A 204 4.26 -0.86 -19.62
CA MET A 204 5.34 0.14 -19.51
C MET A 204 5.54 0.61 -18.06
N TYR A 205 4.46 0.86 -17.35
CA TYR A 205 4.56 1.30 -15.95
C TYR A 205 5.08 0.17 -15.05
N GLU A 206 4.66 -1.07 -15.29
CA GLU A 206 5.20 -2.26 -14.61
C GLU A 206 6.71 -2.40 -14.82
N ALA A 207 7.18 -2.26 -16.06
CA ALA A 207 8.60 -2.36 -16.37
C ALA A 207 9.42 -1.28 -15.63
N ARG A 208 8.89 -0.05 -15.55
CA ARG A 208 9.49 1.05 -14.79
C ARG A 208 9.55 0.73 -13.29
N LEU A 209 8.47 0.20 -12.72
CA LEU A 209 8.42 -0.16 -11.31
C LEU A 209 9.35 -1.33 -10.98
N HIS A 210 9.50 -2.34 -11.84
CA HIS A 210 10.49 -3.39 -11.67
C HIS A 210 11.93 -2.85 -11.66
N GLN A 211 12.23 -1.87 -12.51
CA GLN A 211 13.54 -1.20 -12.49
C GLN A 211 13.73 -0.42 -11.17
N TYR A 212 12.73 0.35 -10.76
CA TYR A 212 12.75 1.11 -9.51
C TYR A 212 12.98 0.20 -8.30
N GLN A 213 12.20 -0.88 -8.20
CA GLN A 213 12.30 -1.85 -7.12
C GLN A 213 13.72 -2.40 -6.97
N ARG A 214 14.31 -2.93 -8.07
CA ARG A 214 15.67 -3.47 -8.03
C ARG A 214 16.70 -2.44 -7.56
N GLN A 215 16.56 -1.20 -8.02
CA GLN A 215 17.46 -0.12 -7.68
C GLN A 215 17.30 0.32 -6.21
N VAL A 216 16.07 0.60 -5.79
CA VAL A 216 15.82 1.15 -4.44
C VAL A 216 16.11 0.12 -3.35
N ILE A 217 15.78 -1.15 -3.57
CA ILE A 217 16.09 -2.23 -2.61
C ILE A 217 17.60 -2.39 -2.47
N SER A 218 18.33 -2.45 -3.57
CA SER A 218 19.80 -2.54 -3.53
C SER A 218 20.42 -1.34 -2.78
N ASP A 219 19.92 -0.13 -3.03
CA ASP A 219 20.43 1.08 -2.39
C ASP A 219 20.09 1.14 -0.89
N ILE A 220 18.89 0.71 -0.49
CA ILE A 220 18.48 0.62 0.90
C ILE A 220 19.32 -0.42 1.65
N MET A 221 19.40 -1.63 1.14
CA MET A 221 20.17 -2.71 1.78
C MET A 221 21.66 -2.36 1.91
N GLY A 222 22.22 -1.69 0.89
CA GLY A 222 23.61 -1.21 0.97
C GLY A 222 23.86 -0.17 2.07
N ARG A 223 22.85 0.64 2.45
CA ARG A 223 22.97 1.65 3.50
C ARG A 223 22.67 1.13 4.90
N THR A 224 21.63 0.31 5.01
CA THR A 224 21.20 -0.23 6.31
C THR A 224 22.04 -1.41 6.75
N GLY A 225 22.53 -2.21 5.81
CA GLY A 225 23.16 -3.50 6.05
C GLY A 225 22.15 -4.63 6.35
N GLN A 226 20.85 -4.38 6.18
CA GLN A 226 19.81 -5.41 6.40
C GLN A 226 19.89 -6.52 5.36
N SER A 227 19.62 -7.77 5.76
CA SER A 227 19.60 -8.94 4.88
C SER A 227 18.28 -9.13 4.13
N GLU A 228 17.20 -8.66 4.73
CA GLU A 228 15.86 -8.83 4.16
C GLU A 228 15.45 -7.59 3.35
N PRO A 229 15.03 -7.76 2.11
CA PRO A 229 14.62 -6.63 1.27
C PRO A 229 13.33 -6.01 1.80
N PRO A 230 13.20 -4.67 1.79
CA PRO A 230 11.93 -4.01 2.09
C PRO A 230 10.88 -4.36 1.04
N ILE A 231 9.61 -4.34 1.42
CA ILE A 231 8.53 -4.42 0.44
C ILE A 231 8.32 -3.06 -0.26
N ILE A 232 7.85 -3.10 -1.50
CA ILE A 232 7.30 -1.94 -2.19
C ILE A 232 5.78 -2.00 -2.02
N ALA A 233 5.29 -1.22 -1.07
CA ALA A 233 3.87 -1.13 -0.75
C ALA A 233 3.18 -0.18 -1.73
N ILE A 234 2.45 -0.71 -2.70
CA ILE A 234 1.79 0.10 -3.72
C ILE A 234 0.36 0.40 -3.27
N THR A 235 -0.02 1.67 -3.31
CA THR A 235 -1.41 2.10 -3.26
C THR A 235 -1.96 2.24 -4.67
N GLN A 236 -3.09 1.59 -4.99
CA GLN A 236 -3.73 1.73 -6.30
C GLN A 236 -4.38 3.11 -6.43
N LEU A 237 -4.13 3.76 -7.56
CA LEU A 237 -4.69 5.06 -7.87
C LEU A 237 -6.22 5.05 -7.87
N GLY A 238 -6.83 6.10 -7.34
CA GLY A 238 -8.25 6.40 -7.55
C GLY A 238 -8.49 7.01 -8.93
N TYR A 239 -7.53 7.81 -9.37
CA TYR A 239 -7.61 8.60 -10.58
C TYR A 239 -7.60 7.77 -11.87
N VAL A 240 -8.41 8.22 -12.80
CA VAL A 240 -8.47 7.68 -14.16
C VAL A 240 -8.59 8.87 -15.10
N ASN A 241 -7.58 9.11 -15.92
CA ASN A 241 -7.65 10.18 -16.90
C ASN A 241 -8.38 9.72 -18.16
N ASP A 242 -9.36 10.49 -18.59
CA ASP A 242 -10.04 10.35 -19.88
C ASP A 242 -9.53 11.35 -20.92
N GLY A 243 -8.60 12.25 -20.57
CA GLY A 243 -8.16 13.38 -21.39
C GLY A 243 -7.62 13.01 -22.78
N HIS A 244 -7.55 11.73 -23.11
CA HIS A 244 -7.11 11.21 -24.40
C HIS A 244 -8.24 10.51 -25.18
N GLY A 245 -9.51 10.75 -24.83
CA GLY A 245 -10.68 10.38 -25.64
C GLY A 245 -10.99 8.89 -25.74
N ALA A 246 -10.31 8.04 -24.99
CA ALA A 246 -10.64 6.63 -24.88
C ALA A 246 -10.22 6.13 -23.50
N PHE A 247 -11.16 5.70 -22.70
CA PHE A 247 -11.01 5.04 -21.39
C PHE A 247 -10.18 3.73 -21.43
N THR A 248 -9.27 3.59 -22.37
CA THR A 248 -8.72 2.29 -22.76
C THR A 248 -7.58 1.82 -21.88
N GLY A 249 -6.89 2.72 -21.19
CA GLY A 249 -5.63 2.37 -20.53
C GLY A 249 -5.79 1.98 -19.07
N GLN A 250 -5.89 2.95 -18.20
CA GLN A 250 -5.72 2.79 -16.75
C GLN A 250 -4.44 2.01 -16.42
N TYR A 251 -3.38 2.23 -17.23
CA TYR A 251 -2.21 1.36 -17.26
C TYR A 251 -1.41 1.42 -15.97
N ALA A 252 -1.17 2.63 -15.41
CA ALA A 252 -0.49 2.77 -14.13
C ALA A 252 -1.37 2.27 -12.98
N ARG A 253 -2.68 2.57 -13.02
CA ARG A 253 -3.64 2.11 -12.01
C ARG A 253 -3.70 0.59 -11.93
N LEU A 254 -3.89 -0.09 -13.06
CA LEU A 254 -4.00 -1.55 -13.12
C LEU A 254 -2.66 -2.27 -12.98
N ALA A 255 -1.54 -1.58 -13.17
CA ALA A 255 -0.21 -2.12 -12.91
C ALA A 255 -0.06 -2.62 -11.48
N SER A 256 -0.64 -1.90 -10.50
CA SER A 256 -0.59 -2.26 -9.08
C SER A 256 -1.16 -3.66 -8.81
N THR A 257 -2.29 -4.01 -9.46
CA THR A 257 -2.92 -5.33 -9.34
C THR A 257 -2.07 -6.41 -9.99
N ARG A 258 -1.48 -6.12 -11.16
CA ARG A 258 -0.63 -7.07 -11.89
C ARG A 258 0.73 -7.30 -11.22
N LEU A 259 1.23 -6.33 -10.46
CA LEU A 259 2.49 -6.42 -9.71
C LEU A 259 2.34 -7.10 -8.35
N HIS A 260 1.13 -7.13 -7.78
CA HIS A 260 0.93 -7.74 -6.48
C HIS A 260 1.48 -9.18 -6.41
N GLY A 261 2.25 -9.46 -5.36
CA GLY A 261 2.86 -10.78 -5.13
C GLY A 261 4.08 -11.09 -6.02
N LYS A 262 4.44 -10.22 -6.97
CA LYS A 262 5.66 -10.37 -7.77
C LYS A 262 6.84 -9.74 -7.03
N GLU A 263 7.89 -10.52 -6.81
CA GLU A 263 9.07 -10.05 -6.06
C GLU A 263 8.67 -9.37 -4.73
N GLN A 264 9.05 -8.12 -4.51
CA GLN A 264 8.74 -7.37 -3.30
C GLN A 264 7.50 -6.46 -3.40
N PHE A 265 6.76 -6.51 -4.50
CA PHE A 265 5.57 -5.69 -4.67
C PHE A 265 4.38 -6.22 -3.87
N ARG A 266 3.75 -5.34 -3.10
CA ARG A 266 2.49 -5.59 -2.39
C ARG A 266 1.51 -4.47 -2.67
N LEU A 267 0.38 -4.80 -3.30
CA LEU A 267 -0.74 -3.87 -3.38
C LEU A 267 -1.42 -3.83 -2.02
N VAL A 268 -1.39 -2.68 -1.38
CA VAL A 268 -1.79 -2.56 0.04
C VAL A 268 -3.17 -1.96 0.23
N ASN A 269 -3.60 -1.09 -0.67
CA ASN A 269 -4.96 -0.54 -0.68
C ASN A 269 -5.29 0.12 -2.04
N CYS A 270 -6.52 0.62 -2.17
CA CYS A 270 -6.98 1.39 -3.33
C CYS A 270 -7.59 2.72 -2.88
N LEU A 271 -7.33 3.80 -3.63
CA LEU A 271 -7.72 5.14 -3.20
C LEU A 271 -9.23 5.40 -3.28
N TYR A 272 -9.99 4.71 -4.11
CA TYR A 272 -11.41 4.99 -4.29
C TYR A 272 -12.26 4.85 -3.01
N GLN A 273 -11.73 4.21 -1.97
CA GLN A 273 -12.39 4.06 -0.68
C GLN A 273 -12.35 5.31 0.22
N TYR A 274 -11.49 6.27 -0.09
CA TYR A 274 -11.27 7.45 0.74
C TYR A 274 -12.02 8.67 0.25
N ASP A 275 -12.09 9.69 1.12
CA ASP A 275 -12.58 11.01 0.77
C ASP A 275 -11.47 11.82 0.08
N PHE A 276 -11.88 12.56 -0.95
CA PHE A 276 -11.02 13.47 -1.69
C PHE A 276 -11.41 14.92 -1.38
N ILE A 277 -10.45 15.81 -1.53
CA ILE A 277 -10.70 17.25 -1.47
C ILE A 277 -11.46 17.71 -2.72
N SER A 278 -11.77 19.00 -2.79
CA SER A 278 -12.63 19.60 -3.85
C SER A 278 -12.14 19.35 -5.28
N ASP A 279 -10.86 19.07 -5.47
CA ASP A 279 -10.29 18.79 -6.80
C ASP A 279 -10.55 17.35 -7.31
N GLY A 280 -11.09 16.46 -6.46
CA GLY A 280 -11.41 15.07 -6.79
C GLY A 280 -10.20 14.19 -7.12
N LEU A 281 -8.98 14.67 -6.88
CA LEU A 281 -7.72 13.99 -7.17
C LEU A 281 -6.92 13.69 -5.91
N HIS A 282 -6.87 14.63 -4.98
CA HIS A 282 -6.06 14.53 -3.78
C HIS A 282 -6.90 14.13 -2.58
N LEU A 283 -6.33 13.32 -1.70
CA LEU A 283 -6.99 12.87 -0.49
C LEU A 283 -7.16 14.00 0.53
N THR A 284 -8.24 13.92 1.32
CA THR A 284 -8.36 14.71 2.56
C THR A 284 -7.23 14.37 3.54
N CYS A 285 -6.97 15.22 4.54
CA CYS A 285 -6.01 14.91 5.60
C CYS A 285 -6.34 13.59 6.30
N ALA A 286 -7.60 13.35 6.64
CA ALA A 286 -8.04 12.07 7.21
C ALA A 286 -7.86 10.90 6.23
N GLY A 287 -8.09 11.11 4.94
CA GLY A 287 -7.85 10.11 3.89
C GLY A 287 -6.38 9.70 3.82
N GLN A 288 -5.45 10.65 3.87
CA GLN A 288 -4.00 10.37 3.87
C GLN A 288 -3.59 9.55 5.10
N ASN A 289 -4.04 9.96 6.28
CA ASN A 289 -3.71 9.26 7.52
C ASN A 289 -4.28 7.82 7.53
N ARG A 290 -5.55 7.64 7.12
CA ARG A 290 -6.18 6.32 6.99
C ARG A 290 -5.49 5.45 5.94
N ARG A 291 -4.99 6.02 4.85
CA ARG A 291 -4.16 5.32 3.87
C ARG A 291 -2.89 4.76 4.53
N GLY A 292 -2.23 5.57 5.35
CA GLY A 292 -1.08 5.12 6.13
C GLY A 292 -1.40 3.94 7.06
N ALA A 293 -2.55 3.96 7.73
CA ALA A 293 -2.98 2.87 8.59
C ALA A 293 -3.20 1.56 7.81
N ALA A 294 -3.72 1.62 6.59
CA ALA A 294 -3.85 0.46 5.72
C ALA A 294 -2.49 -0.10 5.28
N VAL A 295 -1.50 0.77 4.99
CA VAL A 295 -0.12 0.35 4.73
C VAL A 295 0.48 -0.35 5.94
N ALA A 296 0.28 0.17 7.16
CA ALA A 296 0.76 -0.46 8.39
C ALA A 296 0.24 -1.90 8.54
N ARG A 297 -1.06 -2.09 8.30
CA ARG A 297 -1.69 -3.42 8.34
C ARG A 297 -1.03 -4.38 7.37
N ALA A 298 -0.82 -3.96 6.13
CA ALA A 298 -0.18 -4.79 5.11
C ALA A 298 1.28 -5.13 5.47
N VAL A 299 2.03 -4.17 6.00
CA VAL A 299 3.39 -4.36 6.47
C VAL A 299 3.44 -5.37 7.63
N ILE A 300 2.55 -5.25 8.62
CA ILE A 300 2.47 -6.20 9.74
C ILE A 300 2.15 -7.60 9.23
N GLN A 301 1.16 -7.75 8.37
CA GLN A 301 0.79 -9.05 7.81
C GLN A 301 1.94 -9.68 7.01
N GLU A 302 2.61 -8.90 6.18
CA GLU A 302 3.69 -9.40 5.33
C GLU A 302 4.93 -9.82 6.13
N TRP A 303 5.33 -9.00 7.11
CA TRP A 303 6.59 -9.24 7.83
C TRP A 303 6.46 -10.13 9.04
N PHE A 304 5.31 -10.10 9.73
CA PHE A 304 5.18 -10.70 11.06
C PHE A 304 4.14 -11.82 11.13
N THR A 305 3.44 -12.11 10.02
CA THR A 305 2.43 -13.16 9.97
C THR A 305 2.56 -14.04 8.71
N SER A 306 1.46 -14.50 8.14
CA SER A 306 1.42 -15.42 6.99
C SER A 306 1.62 -14.75 5.60
N GLY A 307 1.82 -13.43 5.55
CA GLY A 307 1.93 -12.66 4.31
C GLY A 307 0.69 -11.81 4.02
N TRP A 308 0.81 -10.88 3.07
CA TRP A 308 -0.26 -9.97 2.66
C TRP A 308 -0.95 -10.43 1.38
N TYR A 309 -2.27 -10.60 1.41
CA TYR A 309 -3.04 -11.10 0.26
C TYR A 309 -3.53 -10.01 -0.71
N GLY A 310 -3.64 -8.73 -0.28
CA GLY A 310 -4.02 -7.59 -1.11
C GLY A 310 -5.43 -7.63 -1.71
N MET A 311 -6.24 -8.63 -1.40
CA MET A 311 -7.55 -8.89 -2.01
C MET A 311 -7.53 -8.93 -3.55
N VAL A 312 -6.39 -9.22 -4.15
CA VAL A 312 -6.25 -9.33 -5.61
C VAL A 312 -6.80 -10.66 -6.08
N PRO A 313 -7.66 -10.71 -7.10
CA PRO A 313 -8.18 -11.97 -7.63
C PRO A 313 -7.08 -12.95 -8.01
N THR A 314 -7.22 -14.20 -7.60
CA THR A 314 -6.24 -15.26 -7.89
C THR A 314 -6.65 -16.15 -9.07
N GLY A 315 -7.88 -16.01 -9.53
CA GLY A 315 -8.40 -16.80 -10.66
C GLY A 315 -9.91 -16.73 -10.76
N PHE A 316 -10.43 -17.46 -11.72
CA PHE A 316 -11.87 -17.58 -11.96
C PHE A 316 -12.26 -19.02 -12.28
N VAL A 317 -13.55 -19.32 -12.15
CA VAL A 317 -14.18 -20.60 -12.55
C VAL A 317 -15.52 -20.28 -13.20
N TRP A 318 -15.86 -20.95 -14.28
CA TRP A 318 -17.21 -21.00 -14.79
C TRP A 318 -17.98 -22.12 -14.08
N ASN A 319 -18.88 -21.75 -13.15
CA ASN A 319 -19.75 -22.71 -12.45
C ASN A 319 -20.89 -23.23 -13.34
N SER A 320 -21.28 -22.43 -14.35
CA SER A 320 -22.25 -22.77 -15.38
C SER A 320 -22.00 -21.90 -16.62
N PRO A 321 -22.67 -22.14 -17.75
CA PRO A 321 -22.53 -21.27 -18.94
C PRO A 321 -22.87 -19.78 -18.70
N THR A 322 -23.53 -19.46 -17.58
CA THR A 322 -23.96 -18.09 -17.24
C THR A 322 -23.44 -17.61 -15.89
N GLN A 323 -22.62 -18.37 -15.18
CA GLN A 323 -22.09 -17.94 -13.88
C GLN A 323 -20.58 -18.03 -13.83
N ILE A 324 -19.95 -16.89 -13.58
CA ILE A 324 -18.52 -16.73 -13.34
C ILE A 324 -18.28 -16.54 -11.85
N GLN A 325 -17.37 -17.30 -11.28
CA GLN A 325 -16.86 -17.14 -9.93
C GLN A 325 -15.47 -16.52 -10.01
N ILE A 326 -15.24 -15.40 -9.32
CA ILE A 326 -13.94 -14.76 -9.17
C ILE A 326 -13.44 -15.01 -7.74
N ASN A 327 -12.32 -15.73 -7.62
CA ASN A 327 -11.73 -16.09 -6.32
C ASN A 327 -10.89 -14.93 -5.79
N ILE A 328 -11.17 -14.51 -4.54
CA ILE A 328 -10.51 -13.36 -3.91
C ILE A 328 -9.98 -13.78 -2.54
N PRO A 329 -8.65 -13.83 -2.36
CA PRO A 329 -8.06 -14.12 -1.06
C PRO A 329 -8.36 -12.96 -0.10
N SER A 330 -8.87 -13.29 1.08
CA SER A 330 -9.18 -12.33 2.13
C SER A 330 -9.04 -12.98 3.50
N TYR A 331 -8.57 -12.23 4.50
CA TYR A 331 -8.44 -12.71 5.88
C TYR A 331 -9.80 -12.98 6.52
N THR A 332 -10.82 -12.22 6.13
CA THR A 332 -12.20 -12.38 6.58
C THR A 332 -13.11 -12.67 5.40
N ASN A 333 -14.39 -12.87 5.63
CA ASN A 333 -15.35 -13.01 4.54
C ASN A 333 -15.45 -11.69 3.75
N LEU A 334 -15.84 -11.80 2.49
CA LEU A 334 -16.17 -10.64 1.66
C LEU A 334 -17.57 -10.14 2.00
N THR A 335 -17.83 -8.88 1.75
CA THR A 335 -19.15 -8.26 1.81
C THR A 335 -19.31 -7.21 0.72
N ILE A 336 -20.55 -6.99 0.29
CA ILE A 336 -20.92 -5.88 -0.60
C ILE A 336 -21.39 -4.73 0.30
N ASP A 337 -20.66 -3.61 0.30
CA ASP A 337 -20.96 -2.44 1.11
C ASP A 337 -21.50 -1.32 0.20
N THR A 338 -22.81 -1.09 0.32
CA THR A 338 -23.54 -0.04 -0.39
C THR A 338 -23.81 1.19 0.49
N THR A 339 -23.25 1.21 1.69
CA THR A 339 -23.41 2.32 2.64
C THR A 339 -22.20 3.26 2.64
N THR A 340 -20.99 2.71 2.54
CA THR A 340 -19.76 3.50 2.46
C THR A 340 -19.54 4.03 1.04
N ILE A 341 -19.81 3.21 0.04
CA ILE A 341 -19.67 3.58 -1.38
C ILE A 341 -21.02 4.03 -1.91
N ASN A 342 -21.07 5.24 -2.47
CA ASN A 342 -22.25 5.72 -3.19
C ASN A 342 -22.50 4.85 -4.41
N THR A 343 -23.70 4.29 -4.49
CA THR A 343 -24.12 3.41 -5.59
C THR A 343 -24.84 4.14 -6.73
N ASP A 344 -25.08 5.44 -6.61
CA ASP A 344 -25.75 6.21 -7.65
C ASP A 344 -24.94 6.17 -8.96
N GLY A 345 -25.57 5.68 -10.03
CA GLY A 345 -24.92 5.48 -11.32
C GLY A 345 -23.89 4.34 -11.36
N LEU A 346 -23.76 3.54 -10.30
CA LEU A 346 -22.85 2.40 -10.23
C LEU A 346 -23.59 1.10 -10.53
N ALA A 347 -23.40 0.54 -11.74
CA ALA A 347 -24.00 -0.74 -12.10
C ALA A 347 -23.27 -1.91 -11.44
N ASN A 348 -24.01 -2.95 -11.05
CA ASN A 348 -23.49 -4.26 -10.63
C ASN A 348 -22.39 -4.17 -9.55
N TYR A 349 -22.50 -3.22 -8.62
CA TYR A 349 -21.52 -2.97 -7.55
C TYR A 349 -20.08 -2.70 -8.05
N GLY A 350 -19.94 -2.23 -9.30
CA GLY A 350 -18.66 -1.93 -9.93
C GLY A 350 -18.15 -3.01 -10.89
N PHE A 351 -18.88 -4.10 -11.11
CA PHE A 351 -18.53 -5.14 -12.07
C PHE A 351 -19.08 -4.84 -13.46
N SER A 352 -18.31 -5.21 -14.48
CA SER A 352 -18.72 -5.23 -15.89
C SER A 352 -18.21 -6.50 -16.57
N TYR A 353 -18.93 -6.93 -17.61
CA TYR A 353 -18.54 -8.03 -18.49
C TYR A 353 -18.49 -7.54 -19.93
N THR A 354 -17.47 -7.93 -20.67
CA THR A 354 -17.34 -7.66 -22.10
C THR A 354 -16.81 -8.88 -22.82
N ASP A 355 -17.14 -9.02 -24.12
CA ASP A 355 -16.58 -10.03 -25.02
C ASP A 355 -16.49 -9.48 -26.46
N GLU A 356 -16.03 -10.29 -27.43
CA GLU A 356 -15.90 -9.88 -28.83
C GLU A 356 -17.19 -9.89 -29.64
N SER A 357 -18.32 -10.30 -29.07
CA SER A 357 -19.59 -10.43 -29.81
C SER A 357 -20.14 -9.06 -30.27
N GLY A 358 -19.64 -7.96 -29.70
CA GLY A 358 -20.21 -6.62 -29.87
C GLY A 358 -21.54 -6.40 -29.13
N ALA A 359 -22.10 -7.46 -28.55
CA ALA A 359 -23.33 -7.45 -27.74
C ALA A 359 -23.18 -8.44 -26.57
N PRO A 360 -22.23 -8.19 -25.63
CA PRO A 360 -22.00 -9.07 -24.49
C PRO A 360 -23.26 -9.19 -23.62
N PRO A 361 -23.53 -10.37 -23.04
CA PRO A 361 -24.66 -10.53 -22.13
C PRO A 361 -24.51 -9.61 -20.92
N ALA A 362 -25.62 -8.99 -20.52
CA ALA A 362 -25.65 -8.16 -19.32
C ALA A 362 -25.41 -9.01 -18.05
N ILE A 363 -24.80 -8.41 -17.03
CA ILE A 363 -24.79 -8.99 -15.69
C ILE A 363 -26.19 -8.88 -15.11
N SER A 364 -26.79 -10.03 -14.72
CA SER A 364 -28.11 -10.10 -14.12
C SER A 364 -28.06 -9.98 -12.59
N SER A 365 -26.99 -10.45 -11.96
CA SER A 365 -26.76 -10.28 -10.52
C SER A 365 -25.28 -10.49 -10.15
N VAL A 366 -24.90 -9.91 -8.99
CA VAL A 366 -23.60 -10.14 -8.34
C VAL A 366 -23.87 -10.50 -6.88
N ALA A 367 -23.22 -11.54 -6.37
CA ALA A 367 -23.33 -11.99 -4.99
C ALA A 367 -21.97 -12.44 -4.44
N ILE A 368 -21.84 -12.50 -3.12
CA ILE A 368 -20.71 -13.17 -2.47
C ILE A 368 -21.03 -14.68 -2.40
N SER A 369 -20.02 -15.51 -2.64
CA SER A 369 -20.14 -16.97 -2.51
C SER A 369 -20.51 -17.39 -1.07
N PRO A 370 -21.13 -18.55 -0.86
CA PRO A 370 -21.53 -19.02 0.48
C PRO A 370 -20.36 -19.14 1.48
N ASP A 371 -19.16 -19.43 1.01
CA ASP A 371 -17.93 -19.49 1.83
C ASP A 371 -17.31 -18.10 2.10
N GLY A 372 -17.85 -17.04 1.49
CA GLY A 372 -17.37 -15.68 1.65
C GLY A 372 -16.03 -15.39 0.98
N LYS A 373 -15.53 -16.21 0.07
CA LYS A 373 -14.17 -16.11 -0.52
C LYS A 373 -14.16 -15.81 -2.02
N ALA A 374 -15.31 -15.69 -2.63
CA ALA A 374 -15.44 -15.37 -4.04
C ALA A 374 -16.62 -14.44 -4.32
N VAL A 375 -16.56 -13.79 -5.48
CA VAL A 375 -17.70 -13.07 -6.05
C VAL A 375 -18.31 -13.93 -7.17
N LEU A 376 -19.62 -14.13 -7.13
CA LEU A 376 -20.40 -14.80 -8.14
C LEU A 376 -21.05 -13.75 -9.05
N ILE A 377 -20.75 -13.82 -10.34
CA ILE A 377 -21.29 -12.95 -11.37
C ILE A 377 -22.19 -13.77 -12.26
N ASN A 378 -23.51 -13.50 -12.25
CA ASN A 378 -24.47 -14.14 -13.12
C ASN A 378 -24.74 -13.27 -14.35
N LEU A 379 -24.62 -13.88 -15.52
CA LEU A 379 -24.96 -13.26 -16.80
C LEU A 379 -26.40 -13.59 -17.19
N ALA A 380 -27.06 -12.71 -17.91
CA ALA A 380 -28.43 -12.89 -18.37
C ALA A 380 -28.56 -13.99 -19.44
N ALA A 381 -27.50 -14.31 -20.15
CA ALA A 381 -27.39 -15.39 -21.12
C ALA A 381 -25.95 -15.90 -21.19
N ALA A 382 -25.75 -17.08 -21.77
CA ALA A 382 -24.41 -17.59 -22.07
C ALA A 382 -23.73 -16.67 -23.10
N PRO A 383 -22.44 -16.31 -22.91
CA PRO A 383 -21.71 -15.53 -23.88
C PRO A 383 -21.63 -16.24 -25.27
N SER A 384 -21.76 -15.47 -26.32
CA SER A 384 -21.57 -15.95 -27.69
C SER A 384 -20.22 -15.51 -28.28
N GLY A 385 -19.59 -14.49 -27.69
CA GLY A 385 -18.28 -13.99 -28.05
C GLY A 385 -17.13 -14.78 -27.41
N ARG A 386 -15.96 -14.67 -28.02
CA ARG A 386 -14.70 -15.12 -27.42
C ARG A 386 -14.10 -14.05 -26.53
N PHE A 387 -13.02 -14.35 -25.82
CA PHE A 387 -12.22 -13.41 -25.01
C PHE A 387 -13.07 -12.59 -24.02
N GLY A 388 -13.93 -13.34 -23.30
CA GLY A 388 -14.69 -12.77 -22.20
C GLY A 388 -13.76 -12.10 -21.18
N ARG A 389 -14.16 -10.94 -20.67
CA ARG A 389 -13.42 -10.18 -19.66
C ARG A 389 -14.35 -9.64 -18.59
N VAL A 390 -14.00 -9.91 -17.34
CA VAL A 390 -14.60 -9.27 -16.18
C VAL A 390 -13.70 -8.12 -15.75
N SER A 391 -14.29 -6.95 -15.55
CA SER A 391 -13.63 -5.77 -14.99
C SER A 391 -14.35 -5.34 -13.70
N TYR A 392 -13.60 -4.77 -12.75
CA TYR A 392 -14.14 -4.26 -11.49
C TYR A 392 -13.54 -2.91 -11.15
N ALA A 393 -14.37 -1.98 -10.69
CA ALA A 393 -14.00 -0.62 -10.28
C ALA A 393 -13.21 0.13 -11.38
N THR A 394 -13.48 -0.16 -12.64
CA THR A 394 -12.86 0.45 -13.82
C THR A 394 -13.82 1.42 -14.50
N VAL A 395 -13.34 2.14 -15.50
CA VAL A 395 -14.11 3.18 -16.19
C VAL A 395 -15.15 2.69 -17.17
N GLU A 396 -15.30 1.40 -17.35
CA GLU A 396 -16.44 0.84 -18.10
C GLU A 396 -17.79 1.17 -17.44
N ASN A 397 -17.79 1.54 -16.15
CA ASN A 397 -18.93 2.21 -15.53
C ASN A 397 -18.89 3.70 -15.87
N PRO A 398 -19.99 4.29 -16.37
CA PRO A 398 -19.98 5.63 -16.90
C PRO A 398 -19.53 6.64 -15.85
N LEU A 399 -18.41 7.31 -16.13
CA LEU A 399 -18.07 8.55 -15.49
C LEU A 399 -19.07 9.59 -15.94
N GLN A 400 -19.46 10.50 -15.06
CA GLN A 400 -20.30 11.61 -15.48
C GLN A 400 -19.55 12.43 -16.54
N SER A 401 -20.00 12.36 -17.78
CA SER A 401 -19.42 13.15 -18.86
C SER A 401 -19.56 14.65 -18.56
N GLY A 402 -18.48 15.40 -18.71
CA GLY A 402 -18.46 16.86 -18.52
C GLY A 402 -18.09 17.34 -17.13
N ALA A 403 -17.64 16.48 -16.21
CA ALA A 403 -17.12 16.91 -14.93
C ALA A 403 -15.77 17.64 -15.13
N THR A 404 -15.70 18.88 -14.66
CA THR A 404 -14.43 19.65 -14.57
C THR A 404 -13.51 19.15 -13.45
N VAL A 405 -14.03 18.27 -12.59
CA VAL A 405 -13.36 17.65 -11.46
C VAL A 405 -13.03 16.21 -11.83
N LYS A 406 -11.79 15.82 -11.64
CA LYS A 406 -11.33 14.44 -11.90
C LYS A 406 -12.02 13.52 -10.90
N PRO A 407 -12.97 12.65 -11.31
CA PRO A 407 -13.71 11.85 -10.34
C PRO A 407 -12.83 10.73 -9.83
N SER A 408 -12.57 10.73 -8.55
CA SER A 408 -11.89 9.66 -7.82
C SER A 408 -12.51 9.54 -6.44
N GLY A 409 -12.75 8.36 -5.96
CA GLY A 409 -13.20 8.17 -4.59
C GLY A 409 -14.58 7.51 -4.44
N LYS A 410 -15.03 7.45 -3.20
CA LYS A 410 -16.22 6.66 -2.82
C LYS A 410 -17.55 7.22 -3.32
N THR A 411 -17.60 8.47 -3.73
CA THR A 411 -18.83 9.13 -4.18
C THR A 411 -18.96 9.24 -5.68
N LEU A 412 -17.85 9.37 -6.40
CA LEU A 412 -17.80 9.57 -7.85
C LEU A 412 -16.68 8.75 -8.47
N GLY A 413 -16.74 8.55 -9.77
CA GLY A 413 -15.67 7.90 -10.55
C GLY A 413 -15.68 6.38 -10.47
N ALA A 414 -14.58 5.79 -10.90
CA ALA A 414 -14.39 4.35 -10.99
C ALA A 414 -14.19 3.73 -9.60
N ARG A 415 -15.22 3.10 -9.08
CA ARG A 415 -15.32 2.56 -7.73
C ARG A 415 -16.04 1.22 -7.70
N GLY A 416 -16.02 0.53 -6.56
CA GLY A 416 -16.74 -0.72 -6.36
C GLY A 416 -17.12 -0.95 -4.90
N CYS A 417 -18.00 -1.90 -4.63
CA CYS A 417 -18.64 -2.10 -3.32
C CYS A 417 -18.13 -3.30 -2.54
N VAL A 418 -17.13 -4.04 -3.03
CA VAL A 418 -16.65 -5.26 -2.33
C VAL A 418 -15.51 -4.93 -1.38
N ARG A 419 -15.65 -5.39 -0.13
CA ARG A 419 -14.63 -5.26 0.91
C ARG A 419 -14.58 -6.47 1.85
N SER A 420 -13.60 -6.50 2.74
CA SER A 420 -13.57 -7.42 3.87
C SER A 420 -14.73 -7.16 4.84
N SER A 421 -15.28 -8.22 5.46
CA SER A 421 -16.37 -8.08 6.45
C SER A 421 -15.91 -7.53 7.80
N ALA A 422 -14.61 -7.70 8.14
CA ALA A 422 -14.00 -7.13 9.32
C ALA A 422 -12.80 -6.25 8.94
N GLY A 423 -12.48 -5.30 9.79
CA GLY A 423 -11.40 -4.34 9.62
C GLY A 423 -10.69 -4.05 10.95
N ILE A 424 -9.90 -2.99 10.97
CA ILE A 424 -9.20 -2.51 12.16
C ILE A 424 -9.74 -1.13 12.56
N ALA A 425 -9.74 -0.84 13.86
CA ALA A 425 -10.07 0.51 14.32
C ALA A 425 -8.98 1.51 13.89
N TRP A 426 -9.38 2.70 13.50
CA TRP A 426 -8.43 3.76 13.20
C TRP A 426 -7.80 4.31 14.50
N VAL A 427 -6.48 4.50 14.51
CA VAL A 427 -5.75 4.87 15.73
C VAL A 427 -6.09 6.27 16.26
N TYR A 428 -6.53 7.17 15.39
CA TYR A 428 -6.92 8.54 15.75
C TYR A 428 -8.40 8.69 16.11
N ASP A 429 -9.24 7.71 15.71
CA ASP A 429 -10.66 7.65 16.07
C ASP A 429 -11.12 6.19 16.03
N THR A 430 -11.20 5.55 17.17
CA THR A 430 -11.53 4.13 17.29
C THR A 430 -12.97 3.79 16.90
N SER A 431 -13.84 4.77 16.74
CA SER A 431 -15.19 4.57 16.19
C SER A 431 -15.19 4.31 14.68
N VAL A 432 -14.10 4.65 13.99
CA VAL A 432 -13.93 4.44 12.55
C VAL A 432 -13.23 3.12 12.31
N THR A 433 -13.88 2.23 11.57
CA THR A 433 -13.29 0.96 11.12
C THR A 433 -12.74 1.09 9.71
N LEU A 434 -11.49 0.66 9.53
CA LEU A 434 -10.79 0.61 8.24
C LEU A 434 -10.83 -0.83 7.71
N TYR A 435 -11.39 -0.99 6.51
CA TYR A 435 -11.55 -2.29 5.85
C TYR A 435 -10.56 -2.45 4.70
N ASP A 436 -10.30 -3.69 4.30
CA ASP A 436 -9.63 -3.97 3.03
C ASP A 436 -10.66 -3.95 1.91
N TRP A 437 -10.41 -3.17 0.88
CA TRP A 437 -11.29 -3.04 -0.27
C TRP A 437 -10.70 -3.74 -1.49
N LEU A 438 -11.57 -4.38 -2.26
CA LEU A 438 -11.20 -5.05 -3.50
C LEU A 438 -10.67 -4.01 -4.51
N PRO A 439 -9.40 -4.09 -4.94
CA PRO A 439 -8.85 -3.14 -5.88
C PRO A 439 -9.46 -3.30 -7.28
N ALA A 440 -9.32 -2.27 -8.11
CA ALA A 440 -9.72 -2.35 -9.50
C ALA A 440 -8.88 -3.38 -10.25
N PHE A 441 -9.52 -4.18 -11.08
CA PHE A 441 -8.86 -5.20 -11.89
C PHE A 441 -9.56 -5.45 -13.23
N ARG A 442 -8.85 -6.11 -14.13
CA ARG A 442 -9.37 -6.76 -15.33
C ARG A 442 -8.84 -8.18 -15.40
N ILE A 443 -9.71 -9.15 -15.60
CA ILE A 443 -9.36 -10.56 -15.75
C ILE A 443 -10.05 -11.14 -16.98
N ASN A 444 -9.28 -11.82 -17.84
CA ASN A 444 -9.84 -12.53 -18.97
C ASN A 444 -10.43 -13.86 -18.51
N VAL A 445 -11.65 -14.15 -18.92
CA VAL A 445 -12.45 -15.31 -18.50
C VAL A 445 -12.87 -16.11 -19.73
N PHE A 446 -11.98 -16.99 -20.21
CA PHE A 446 -12.17 -17.84 -21.42
C PHE A 446 -11.75 -19.26 -21.19
#